data_6229044e12c8ca5ecec51a75c6d7a6b8
#
_entry.id   6229044e12c8ca5ecec51a75c6d7a6b8
#
_cell.length_a   1.000
_cell.length_b   1.000
_cell.length_c   1.000
_cell.angle_alpha   90.00
_cell.angle_beta   90.00
_cell.angle_gamma   90.00
#
_symmetry.space_group_name_H-M   'P 1'
#
loop_
_entity.id
_entity.type
_entity.pdbx_description
1 polymer ?
#
loop_
_entity_poly.entity_id
_entity_poly.type
_entity_poly.pdbx_seq_one_letter_code
_entity_poly.pdbx_strand_id
1 'polypeptide(L)'
;MPGHDVIVGLLRAVPEAREAAPGGRAQVEVAFEAGRAARIDTADPRAGAWIAALSTMRESGIPAYVETDADTGLVTEVLVPIVVRVGDIRDAGDALEVELVISEARHWLPRSAPGFAGMLRTLEQARAQGAAVLVTERVDEHVIVDVRPLPDEIAPPPAVTEHEPEPPPVAETHAPPVSLAVANQMFAMLNGRTCCSSGPTAPCIPFTFPDNGCWARAHEMRRLMALQGVLSDKVWIYGNLRVSSANKPNCIVEWGWHVAPTLPVIVGSTTQTYVIDPSLFTAPVPRATWAGVQGDPSAQLIPTGSDVFYRDYGGGFTYDPTYSETNKDLATYRAQLQLRSASSSGPPPYPQCQVRPPGTQWFGTLAPSETRRWFTFGWPAKSHIVWTVMPTSICPGAPQLRWTTAMERADSTHVTYWITVTNLTSRTIRFEGRFDVLAA
;
A
#
# COMPACT_ATOMS: atom_id res chain seq x y z
N MET A 1 -1.38 19.34 27.37
CA MET A 1 -1.89 18.50 26.25
C MET A 1 -2.65 17.36 26.89
N PRO A 2 -3.81 16.91 26.37
CA PRO A 2 -4.45 15.72 26.88
C PRO A 2 -3.45 14.55 26.81
N GLY A 3 -3.40 13.73 27.84
CA GLY A 3 -2.51 12.58 27.89
C GLY A 3 -2.97 11.53 26.88
N HIS A 4 -2.04 10.92 26.17
CA HIS A 4 -2.32 9.75 25.32
C HIS A 4 -1.76 8.51 26.03
N ASP A 5 -2.52 7.43 26.00
CA ASP A 5 -2.05 6.11 26.40
C ASP A 5 -1.86 5.23 25.16
N VAL A 6 -0.85 4.37 25.16
CA VAL A 6 -0.49 3.54 24.02
C VAL A 6 -0.56 2.07 24.38
N ILE A 7 -1.28 1.28 23.60
CA ILE A 7 -1.36 -0.17 23.71
C ILE A 7 -0.72 -0.79 22.47
N VAL A 8 0.26 -1.68 22.66
CA VAL A 8 0.91 -2.41 21.58
C VAL A 8 0.93 -3.90 21.92
N GLY A 9 0.58 -4.75 20.94
CA GLY A 9 0.62 -6.20 21.12
C GLY A 9 -0.33 -6.95 20.19
N LEU A 10 -0.42 -8.25 20.39
CA LEU A 10 -1.35 -9.11 19.68
C LEU A 10 -2.80 -8.89 20.14
N LEU A 11 -3.72 -9.02 19.20
CA LEU A 11 -5.14 -8.84 19.44
C LEU A 11 -5.82 -10.17 19.78
N ARG A 12 -6.47 -10.23 20.94
CA ARG A 12 -7.30 -11.37 21.36
C ARG A 12 -8.68 -11.34 20.69
N ALA A 13 -9.32 -10.17 20.63
CA ALA A 13 -10.64 -10.01 20.06
C ALA A 13 -10.81 -8.64 19.40
N VAL A 14 -11.43 -8.67 18.24
CA VAL A 14 -11.94 -7.49 17.53
C VAL A 14 -13.39 -7.83 17.15
N PRO A 15 -14.39 -7.36 17.87
CA PRO A 15 -15.79 -7.60 17.53
C PRO A 15 -16.16 -6.97 16.19
N GLU A 16 -17.08 -7.61 15.46
CA GLU A 16 -17.70 -6.97 14.31
C GLU A 16 -18.48 -5.72 14.77
N ALA A 17 -18.47 -4.67 13.94
CA ALA A 17 -19.28 -3.50 14.21
C ALA A 17 -20.77 -3.90 14.17
N ARG A 18 -21.42 -3.97 15.33
CA ARG A 18 -22.87 -4.15 15.40
C ARG A 18 -23.53 -2.80 15.22
N GLU A 19 -24.64 -2.77 14.46
CA GLU A 19 -25.48 -1.57 14.38
C GLU A 19 -25.88 -1.15 15.78
N ALA A 20 -25.67 0.14 16.10
CA ALA A 20 -26.07 0.71 17.36
C ALA A 20 -27.59 0.69 17.49
N ALA A 21 -28.12 0.39 18.69
CA ALA A 21 -29.51 0.62 18.99
C ALA A 21 -29.87 2.11 18.77
N PRO A 22 -31.06 2.44 18.28
CA PRO A 22 -31.44 3.83 18.01
C PRO A 22 -31.21 4.73 19.23
N GLY A 23 -30.35 5.71 19.14
CA GLY A 23 -30.09 6.75 20.14
C GLY A 23 -28.83 6.59 21.02
N GLY A 24 -28.03 5.53 20.89
CA GLY A 24 -26.80 5.33 21.65
C GLY A 24 -25.55 5.51 20.79
N ARG A 25 -24.49 6.17 21.31
CA ARG A 25 -23.14 6.07 20.73
C ARG A 25 -22.67 4.63 20.94
N ALA A 26 -22.64 3.83 19.88
CA ALA A 26 -22.12 2.49 19.97
C ALA A 26 -20.58 2.57 20.05
N GLN A 27 -20.02 1.89 21.03
CA GLN A 27 -18.59 1.68 21.16
C GLN A 27 -18.27 0.21 20.91
N VAL A 28 -17.16 -0.04 20.23
CA VAL A 28 -16.64 -1.39 19.99
C VAL A 28 -15.37 -1.55 20.83
N GLU A 29 -15.34 -2.57 21.67
CA GLU A 29 -14.16 -2.88 22.49
C GLU A 29 -13.19 -3.75 21.70
N VAL A 30 -11.92 -3.36 21.68
CA VAL A 30 -10.80 -4.11 21.12
C VAL A 30 -9.94 -4.61 22.27
N ALA A 31 -9.78 -5.94 22.38
CA ALA A 31 -9.05 -6.57 23.46
C ALA A 31 -7.71 -7.13 23.00
N PHE A 32 -6.66 -6.91 23.78
CA PHE A 32 -5.29 -7.39 23.55
C PHE A 32 -4.98 -8.63 24.41
N GLU A 33 -4.06 -9.47 23.94
CA GLU A 33 -3.60 -10.67 24.67
C GLU A 33 -3.06 -10.32 26.07
N ALA A 34 -2.37 -9.18 26.21
CA ALA A 34 -1.84 -8.67 27.48
C ALA A 34 -2.92 -8.20 28.47
N GLY A 35 -4.23 -8.45 28.19
CA GLY A 35 -5.34 -8.11 29.09
C GLY A 35 -5.74 -6.62 29.05
N ARG A 36 -5.12 -5.79 28.21
CA ARG A 36 -5.54 -4.39 27.97
C ARG A 36 -6.67 -4.34 26.96
N ALA A 37 -7.44 -3.26 26.97
CA ALA A 37 -8.50 -3.01 25.99
C ALA A 37 -8.57 -1.53 25.64
N ALA A 38 -9.07 -1.24 24.42
CA ALA A 38 -9.38 0.08 23.92
C ALA A 38 -10.80 0.11 23.36
N ARG A 39 -11.41 1.29 23.26
CA ARG A 39 -12.77 1.45 22.75
C ARG A 39 -12.78 2.34 21.52
N ILE A 40 -13.41 1.87 20.44
CA ILE A 40 -13.60 2.64 19.21
C ILE A 40 -15.01 3.25 19.26
N ASP A 41 -15.12 4.58 19.13
CA ASP A 41 -16.41 5.25 18.92
C ASP A 41 -16.84 5.01 17.46
N THR A 42 -17.94 4.30 17.25
CA THR A 42 -18.43 4.02 15.89
C THR A 42 -18.93 5.26 15.15
N ALA A 43 -19.06 6.40 15.82
CA ALA A 43 -19.33 7.69 15.20
C ALA A 43 -18.07 8.32 14.57
N ASP A 44 -16.88 7.87 14.91
CA ASP A 44 -15.66 8.31 14.22
C ASP A 44 -15.69 7.81 12.76
N PRO A 45 -15.49 8.71 11.77
CA PRO A 45 -15.51 8.33 10.35
C PRO A 45 -14.47 7.27 9.98
N ARG A 46 -13.41 7.09 10.79
CA ARG A 46 -12.35 6.10 10.59
C ARG A 46 -12.67 4.76 11.25
N ALA A 47 -13.70 4.68 12.11
CA ALA A 47 -13.98 3.50 12.92
C ALA A 47 -14.10 2.21 12.11
N GLY A 48 -14.84 2.25 10.98
CA GLY A 48 -14.99 1.09 10.11
C GLY A 48 -13.65 0.58 9.53
N ALA A 49 -12.76 1.50 9.17
CA ALA A 49 -11.44 1.15 8.66
C ALA A 49 -10.53 0.61 9.78
N TRP A 50 -10.56 1.20 10.96
CA TRP A 50 -9.82 0.71 12.11
C TRP A 50 -10.23 -0.72 12.48
N ILE A 51 -11.55 -0.99 12.58
CA ILE A 51 -12.08 -2.32 12.88
C ILE A 51 -11.63 -3.34 11.81
N ALA A 52 -11.73 -2.98 10.53
CA ALA A 52 -11.31 -3.85 9.43
C ALA A 52 -9.79 -4.14 9.45
N ALA A 53 -8.96 -3.10 9.68
CA ALA A 53 -7.51 -3.26 9.79
C ALA A 53 -7.12 -4.12 11.01
N LEU A 54 -7.72 -3.86 12.17
CA LEU A 54 -7.49 -4.63 13.39
C LEU A 54 -7.94 -6.10 13.24
N SER A 55 -9.05 -6.35 12.53
CA SER A 55 -9.50 -7.71 12.20
C SER A 55 -8.48 -8.44 11.32
N THR A 56 -7.98 -7.78 10.28
CA THR A 56 -6.92 -8.33 9.42
C THR A 56 -5.65 -8.64 10.22
N MET A 57 -5.22 -7.72 11.11
CA MET A 57 -4.05 -7.93 11.97
C MET A 57 -4.24 -9.11 12.91
N ARG A 58 -5.40 -9.21 13.57
CA ARG A 58 -5.72 -10.33 14.46
C ARG A 58 -5.68 -11.67 13.72
N GLU A 59 -6.35 -11.77 12.58
CA GLU A 59 -6.44 -13.01 11.80
C GLU A 59 -5.10 -13.48 11.26
N SER A 60 -4.17 -12.54 11.07
CA SER A 60 -2.82 -12.81 10.54
C SER A 60 -1.72 -12.84 11.61
N GLY A 61 -2.09 -12.73 12.90
CA GLY A 61 -1.10 -12.70 14.00
C GLY A 61 -0.16 -11.50 13.95
N ILE A 62 -0.63 -10.37 13.41
CA ILE A 62 0.12 -9.11 13.31
C ILE A 62 -0.19 -8.28 14.56
N PRO A 63 0.82 -7.74 15.27
CA PRO A 63 0.60 -6.86 16.40
C PRO A 63 -0.06 -5.55 15.94
N ALA A 64 -0.83 -4.94 16.83
CA ALA A 64 -1.44 -3.63 16.62
C ALA A 64 -0.82 -2.59 17.57
N TYR A 65 -0.72 -1.35 17.10
CA TYR A 65 -0.44 -0.17 17.90
C TYR A 65 -1.71 0.69 17.95
N VAL A 66 -2.18 1.00 19.13
CA VAL A 66 -3.41 1.77 19.36
C VAL A 66 -3.12 2.89 20.33
N GLU A 67 -3.32 4.14 19.91
CA GLU A 67 -3.36 5.30 20.79
C GLU A 67 -4.78 5.51 21.30
N THR A 68 -4.90 5.85 22.56
CA THR A 68 -6.17 6.21 23.19
C THR A 68 -6.05 7.55 23.89
N ASP A 69 -7.13 8.28 23.94
CA ASP A 69 -7.29 9.42 24.85
C ASP A 69 -7.29 8.91 26.29
N ALA A 70 -6.41 9.46 27.13
CA ALA A 70 -6.20 8.95 28.48
C ALA A 70 -7.40 9.13 29.42
N ASP A 71 -8.26 10.12 29.16
CA ASP A 71 -9.43 10.43 30.01
C ASP A 71 -10.63 9.54 29.63
N THR A 72 -10.82 9.25 28.35
CA THR A 72 -11.98 8.52 27.84
C THR A 72 -11.70 7.08 27.48
N GLY A 73 -10.43 6.71 27.23
CA GLY A 73 -10.03 5.40 26.71
C GLY A 73 -10.50 5.14 25.28
N LEU A 74 -10.90 6.19 24.55
CA LEU A 74 -11.31 6.09 23.16
C LEU A 74 -10.10 6.10 22.24
N VAL A 75 -10.15 5.26 21.20
CA VAL A 75 -9.10 5.18 20.16
C VAL A 75 -9.02 6.50 19.42
N THR A 76 -7.81 7.02 19.29
CA THR A 76 -7.47 8.23 18.54
C THR A 76 -6.64 7.92 17.30
N GLU A 77 -5.81 6.85 17.33
CA GLU A 77 -5.02 6.39 16.20
C GLU A 77 -4.81 4.87 16.24
N VAL A 78 -4.72 4.26 15.06
CA VAL A 78 -4.36 2.85 14.87
C VAL A 78 -3.24 2.78 13.85
N LEU A 79 -2.12 2.13 14.20
CA LEU A 79 -0.99 1.88 13.33
C LEU A 79 -0.64 0.39 13.29
N VAL A 80 0.14 0.00 12.30
CA VAL A 80 0.59 -1.38 12.12
C VAL A 80 2.09 -1.47 12.46
N PRO A 81 2.46 -2.03 13.62
CA PRO A 81 3.85 -2.31 13.93
C PRO A 81 4.42 -3.38 13.00
N ILE A 82 5.69 -3.24 12.66
CA ILE A 82 6.44 -4.24 11.90
C ILE A 82 7.46 -4.91 12.80
N VAL A 83 7.60 -6.24 12.64
CA VAL A 83 8.59 -7.04 13.37
C VAL A 83 9.82 -7.17 12.50
N VAL A 84 10.92 -6.53 12.88
CA VAL A 84 12.10 -6.38 12.00
C VAL A 84 13.40 -6.51 12.79
N ARG A 85 14.51 -6.79 12.08
CA ARG A 85 15.86 -6.57 12.60
C ARG A 85 16.40 -5.24 12.11
N VAL A 86 17.31 -4.66 12.87
CA VAL A 86 17.97 -3.39 12.54
C VAL A 86 19.24 -3.68 11.77
N GLY A 87 19.33 -3.18 10.53
CA GLY A 87 20.51 -3.26 9.68
C GLY A 87 21.54 -2.21 10.07
N ASP A 88 21.25 -0.96 9.77
CA ASP A 88 22.14 0.17 10.07
C ASP A 88 21.40 1.39 10.61
N ILE A 89 22.14 2.30 11.25
CA ILE A 89 21.62 3.56 11.78
C ILE A 89 22.60 4.65 11.36
N ARG A 90 22.14 5.59 10.53
CA ARG A 90 22.96 6.65 9.93
C ARG A 90 22.49 8.02 10.38
N ASP A 91 23.43 8.93 10.57
CA ASP A 91 23.11 10.33 10.83
C ASP A 91 22.59 11.01 9.56
N ALA A 92 21.44 11.67 9.66
CA ALA A 92 20.82 12.44 8.58
C ALA A 92 20.45 13.86 9.05
N GLY A 93 21.23 14.42 9.95
CA GLY A 93 21.07 15.78 10.48
C GLY A 93 20.04 15.86 11.62
N ASP A 94 18.85 16.33 11.36
CA ASP A 94 17.77 16.45 12.34
C ASP A 94 17.04 15.13 12.61
N ALA A 95 17.35 14.07 11.87
CA ALA A 95 16.84 12.72 12.04
C ALA A 95 17.98 11.68 11.96
N LEU A 96 17.67 10.45 12.32
CA LEU A 96 18.46 9.27 11.96
C LEU A 96 17.73 8.50 10.87
N GLU A 97 18.45 8.06 9.85
CA GLU A 97 17.98 7.05 8.91
C GLU A 97 18.22 5.67 9.52
N VAL A 98 17.17 4.88 9.66
CA VAL A 98 17.22 3.53 10.25
C VAL A 98 16.92 2.52 9.16
N GLU A 99 17.89 1.67 8.85
CA GLU A 99 17.72 0.56 7.94
C GLU A 99 17.05 -0.60 8.67
N LEU A 100 15.87 -0.98 8.22
CA LEU A 100 15.13 -2.12 8.74
C LEU A 100 15.25 -3.29 7.76
N VAL A 101 15.82 -4.41 8.22
CA VAL A 101 16.02 -5.62 7.40
C VAL A 101 14.66 -6.13 6.93
N ILE A 102 14.57 -6.48 5.63
CA ILE A 102 13.33 -6.85 4.91
C ILE A 102 12.47 -5.65 4.51
N SER A 103 12.72 -4.43 4.94
CA SER A 103 12.01 -3.27 4.44
C SER A 103 12.75 -2.59 3.29
N GLU A 104 12.04 -2.30 2.20
CA GLU A 104 12.57 -1.52 1.07
C GLU A 104 12.52 -0.01 1.33
N ALA A 105 11.63 0.43 2.22
CA ALA A 105 11.44 1.84 2.55
C ALA A 105 12.61 2.42 3.34
N ARG A 106 12.77 3.73 3.27
CA ARG A 106 13.71 4.49 4.11
C ARG A 106 12.97 4.99 5.34
N HIS A 107 13.48 4.65 6.54
CA HIS A 107 12.82 4.95 7.80
C HIS A 107 13.55 6.05 8.56
N TRP A 108 12.78 6.98 9.15
CA TRP A 108 13.31 8.16 9.78
C TRP A 108 12.95 8.20 11.27
N LEU A 109 13.94 8.35 12.14
CA LEU A 109 13.75 8.64 13.57
C LEU A 109 14.15 10.10 13.82
N PRO A 110 13.20 11.05 13.90
CA PRO A 110 13.50 12.46 14.19
C PRO A 110 14.13 12.62 15.56
N ARG A 111 15.17 13.45 15.70
CA ARG A 111 15.80 13.74 16.99
C ARG A 111 14.87 14.46 17.95
N SER A 112 13.83 15.13 17.43
CA SER A 112 12.76 15.78 18.18
C SER A 112 11.63 14.84 18.61
N ALA A 113 11.66 13.56 18.22
CA ALA A 113 10.60 12.61 18.54
C ALA A 113 10.49 12.40 20.08
N PRO A 114 9.27 12.40 20.62
CA PRO A 114 9.07 12.01 22.02
C PRO A 114 9.68 10.63 22.30
N GLY A 115 10.49 10.52 23.36
CA GLY A 115 11.15 9.24 23.67
C GLY A 115 12.35 8.88 22.78
N PHE A 116 12.85 9.76 21.92
CA PHE A 116 13.97 9.55 20.99
C PHE A 116 15.12 8.75 21.62
N ALA A 117 15.64 9.20 22.78
CA ALA A 117 16.77 8.53 23.42
C ALA A 117 16.47 7.08 23.85
N GLY A 118 15.22 6.79 24.20
CA GLY A 118 14.77 5.42 24.53
C GLY A 118 14.70 4.55 23.29
N MET A 119 14.05 5.05 22.24
CA MET A 119 13.94 4.35 20.94
C MET A 119 15.31 4.07 20.34
N LEU A 120 16.21 5.06 20.33
CA LEU A 120 17.57 4.88 19.82
C LEU A 120 18.32 3.79 20.58
N ARG A 121 18.29 3.79 21.92
CA ARG A 121 18.94 2.73 22.72
C ARG A 121 18.39 1.35 22.38
N THR A 122 17.07 1.21 22.19
CA THR A 122 16.46 -0.07 21.83
C THR A 122 16.94 -0.54 20.44
N LEU A 123 16.99 0.38 19.46
CA LEU A 123 17.49 0.08 18.11
C LEU A 123 18.98 -0.33 18.13
N GLU A 124 19.84 0.43 18.83
CA GLU A 124 21.27 0.15 18.94
C GLU A 124 21.54 -1.18 19.64
N GLN A 125 20.82 -1.46 20.72
CA GLN A 125 20.93 -2.73 21.45
C GLN A 125 20.48 -3.90 20.58
N ALA A 126 19.35 -3.78 19.89
CA ALA A 126 18.84 -4.80 18.99
C ALA A 126 19.83 -5.08 17.84
N ARG A 127 20.37 -4.01 17.22
CA ARG A 127 21.39 -4.13 16.17
C ARG A 127 22.62 -4.88 16.68
N ALA A 128 23.14 -4.50 17.83
CA ALA A 128 24.34 -5.12 18.41
C ALA A 128 24.15 -6.61 18.74
N GLN A 129 22.93 -7.01 19.05
CA GLN A 129 22.56 -8.41 19.40
C GLN A 129 22.00 -9.21 18.22
N GLY A 130 21.79 -8.61 17.06
CA GLY A 130 21.04 -9.23 15.95
C GLY A 130 19.60 -9.58 16.31
N ALA A 131 19.05 -8.95 17.37
CA ALA A 131 17.71 -9.22 17.86
C ALA A 131 16.65 -8.50 17.01
N ALA A 132 15.45 -9.06 16.96
CA ALA A 132 14.31 -8.40 16.36
C ALA A 132 13.67 -7.40 17.35
N VAL A 133 13.07 -6.36 16.79
CA VAL A 133 12.30 -5.32 17.49
C VAL A 133 10.95 -5.12 16.86
N LEU A 134 10.06 -4.52 17.60
CA LEU A 134 8.78 -4.02 17.11
C LEU A 134 8.93 -2.53 16.83
N VAL A 135 8.78 -2.14 15.56
CA VAL A 135 8.87 -0.74 15.10
C VAL A 135 7.50 -0.29 14.61
N THR A 136 7.03 0.84 15.09
CA THR A 136 5.82 1.50 14.61
C THR A 136 6.17 2.81 13.94
N GLU A 137 5.58 3.05 12.78
CA GLU A 137 5.82 4.26 12.00
C GLU A 137 4.54 4.90 11.46
N ARG A 138 4.60 6.19 11.17
CA ARG A 138 3.63 6.85 10.28
C ARG A 138 4.05 6.63 8.85
N VAL A 139 3.26 5.84 8.16
CA VAL A 139 3.59 5.22 6.87
C VAL A 139 3.76 6.23 5.74
N ASP A 140 3.03 7.34 5.75
CA ASP A 140 3.09 8.31 4.64
C ASP A 140 4.48 8.94 4.52
N GLU A 141 5.21 9.05 5.62
CA GLU A 141 6.54 9.68 5.71
C GLU A 141 7.61 8.70 6.23
N HIS A 142 7.23 7.47 6.58
CA HIS A 142 8.09 6.46 7.23
C HIS A 142 8.79 6.98 8.50
N VAL A 143 8.06 7.81 9.26
CA VAL A 143 8.55 8.38 10.52
C VAL A 143 8.28 7.41 11.65
N ILE A 144 9.36 6.95 12.30
CA ILE A 144 9.29 6.06 13.46
C ILE A 144 8.73 6.83 14.65
N VAL A 145 7.68 6.30 15.27
CA VAL A 145 6.99 6.89 16.43
C VAL A 145 7.11 6.03 17.69
N ASP A 146 7.40 4.74 17.54
CA ASP A 146 7.60 3.82 18.68
C ASP A 146 8.56 2.69 18.31
N VAL A 147 9.39 2.29 19.28
CA VAL A 147 10.30 1.14 19.16
C VAL A 147 10.29 0.38 20.47
N ARG A 148 10.00 -0.93 20.40
CA ARG A 148 9.96 -1.80 21.56
C ARG A 148 10.78 -3.07 21.36
N PRO A 149 11.34 -3.65 22.42
CA PRO A 149 11.81 -5.03 22.37
C PRO A 149 10.68 -5.95 21.86
N LEU A 150 11.03 -6.97 21.09
CA LEU A 150 10.05 -7.93 20.62
C LEU A 150 9.51 -8.75 21.81
N PRO A 151 8.19 -8.77 22.06
CA PRO A 151 7.58 -9.63 23.07
C PRO A 151 7.78 -11.12 22.74
N ASP A 152 7.92 -11.97 23.77
CA ASP A 152 8.19 -13.40 23.60
C ASP A 152 7.09 -14.15 22.84
N GLU A 153 5.87 -13.66 22.90
CA GLU A 153 4.71 -14.23 22.18
C GLU A 153 4.70 -13.93 20.69
N ILE A 154 5.57 -13.04 20.20
CA ILE A 154 5.65 -12.67 18.80
C ILE A 154 6.88 -13.31 18.16
N ALA A 155 6.67 -14.15 17.14
CA ALA A 155 7.77 -14.78 16.42
C ALA A 155 8.65 -13.74 15.69
N PRO A 156 9.98 -13.83 15.79
CA PRO A 156 10.88 -13.00 15.01
C PRO A 156 10.80 -13.32 13.51
N PRO A 157 11.15 -12.38 12.62
CA PRO A 157 11.20 -12.63 11.19
C PRO A 157 12.28 -13.68 10.89
N PRO A 158 12.17 -14.41 9.74
CA PRO A 158 13.19 -15.36 9.31
C PRO A 158 14.60 -14.75 9.36
N ALA A 159 15.57 -15.52 9.81
CA ALA A 159 16.95 -15.08 9.75
C ALA A 159 17.41 -15.04 8.28
N VAL A 160 18.12 -13.98 7.92
CA VAL A 160 18.86 -13.96 6.66
C VAL A 160 19.99 -14.97 6.80
N THR A 161 20.08 -15.95 5.91
CA THR A 161 21.17 -16.94 5.94
C THR A 161 22.49 -16.24 5.63
N GLU A 162 23.51 -16.52 6.42
CA GLU A 162 24.87 -16.09 6.10
C GLU A 162 25.29 -16.70 4.75
N HIS A 163 26.05 -15.93 3.99
CA HIS A 163 26.55 -16.25 2.67
C HIS A 163 26.90 -17.72 2.46
N GLU A 164 26.17 -18.41 1.59
CA GLU A 164 26.88 -19.36 0.73
C GLU A 164 27.68 -18.53 -0.30
N PRO A 165 28.94 -18.86 -0.60
CA PRO A 165 29.69 -18.17 -1.62
C PRO A 165 28.85 -18.15 -2.89
N GLU A 166 28.72 -16.97 -3.47
CA GLU A 166 27.90 -16.66 -4.63
C GLU A 166 27.93 -17.84 -5.63
N PRO A 167 26.80 -18.53 -5.87
CA PRO A 167 26.79 -19.48 -6.97
C PRO A 167 27.25 -18.71 -8.21
N PRO A 168 28.03 -19.29 -9.10
CA PRO A 168 28.52 -18.62 -10.29
C PRO A 168 27.37 -17.92 -10.98
N PRO A 169 27.56 -16.74 -11.61
CA PRO A 169 26.48 -15.91 -12.14
C PRO A 169 25.50 -16.82 -12.87
N VAL A 170 24.38 -17.06 -12.21
CA VAL A 170 23.38 -18.02 -12.66
C VAL A 170 22.91 -17.48 -14.01
N ALA A 171 22.84 -18.37 -15.01
CA ALA A 171 22.38 -18.02 -16.33
C ALA A 171 21.12 -17.11 -16.19
N GLU A 172 21.11 -15.98 -16.87
CA GLU A 172 20.22 -14.83 -16.62
C GLU A 172 18.72 -15.15 -16.57
N THR A 173 18.31 -16.37 -16.88
CA THR A 173 16.92 -16.86 -16.78
C THR A 173 16.85 -18.37 -16.60
N HIS A 174 16.15 -18.82 -15.57
CA HIS A 174 15.75 -20.24 -15.40
C HIS A 174 14.36 -20.50 -16.00
N ALA A 175 13.57 -19.46 -16.20
CA ALA A 175 12.22 -19.54 -16.74
C ALA A 175 12.26 -19.75 -18.26
N PRO A 176 11.43 -20.65 -18.83
CA PRO A 176 11.30 -20.81 -20.28
C PRO A 176 10.78 -19.54 -20.95
N PRO A 177 11.26 -19.19 -22.17
CA PRO A 177 10.77 -18.07 -22.93
C PRO A 177 9.28 -18.16 -23.23
N VAL A 178 8.56 -17.06 -23.07
CA VAL A 178 7.12 -16.93 -23.37
C VAL A 178 6.89 -15.89 -24.47
N SER A 179 5.71 -15.93 -25.11
CA SER A 179 5.32 -14.88 -26.04
C SER A 179 4.92 -13.59 -25.29
N LEU A 180 4.98 -12.44 -25.94
CA LEU A 180 4.49 -11.18 -25.39
C LEU A 180 2.99 -11.24 -25.03
N ALA A 181 2.20 -12.02 -25.79
CA ALA A 181 0.79 -12.24 -25.47
C ALA A 181 0.60 -12.94 -24.13
N VAL A 182 1.42 -13.97 -23.82
CA VAL A 182 1.42 -14.65 -22.52
C VAL A 182 1.86 -13.71 -21.41
N ALA A 183 2.91 -12.91 -21.61
CA ALA A 183 3.34 -11.92 -20.62
C ALA A 183 2.24 -10.89 -20.31
N ASN A 184 1.54 -10.38 -21.34
CA ASN A 184 0.38 -9.48 -21.18
C ASN A 184 -0.77 -10.17 -20.44
N GLN A 185 -1.05 -11.44 -20.73
CA GLN A 185 -2.08 -12.22 -20.04
C GLN A 185 -1.74 -12.38 -18.55
N MET A 186 -0.49 -12.72 -18.21
CA MET A 186 -0.05 -12.82 -16.82
C MET A 186 -0.15 -11.49 -16.11
N PHE A 187 0.30 -10.40 -16.74
CA PHE A 187 0.15 -9.06 -16.18
C PHE A 187 -1.32 -8.72 -15.89
N ALA A 188 -2.21 -8.92 -16.86
CA ALA A 188 -3.63 -8.63 -16.70
C ALA A 188 -4.27 -9.44 -15.57
N MET A 189 -3.94 -10.72 -15.47
CA MET A 189 -4.40 -11.62 -14.39
C MET A 189 -3.94 -11.13 -13.01
N LEU A 190 -2.67 -10.74 -12.89
CA LEU A 190 -2.08 -10.24 -11.65
C LEU A 190 -2.65 -8.85 -11.28
N ASN A 191 -2.72 -7.94 -12.25
CA ASN A 191 -3.31 -6.62 -12.04
C ASN A 191 -4.79 -6.70 -11.63
N GLY A 192 -5.53 -7.69 -12.14
CA GLY A 192 -6.89 -7.99 -11.70
C GLY A 192 -7.02 -8.44 -10.24
N ARG A 193 -5.90 -8.75 -9.56
CA ARG A 193 -5.83 -9.03 -8.13
C ARG A 193 -5.57 -7.79 -7.27
N THR A 194 -5.48 -6.61 -7.86
CA THR A 194 -5.30 -5.36 -7.12
C THR A 194 -6.38 -5.21 -6.05
N CYS A 195 -5.95 -4.85 -4.84
CA CYS A 195 -6.88 -4.60 -3.74
C CYS A 195 -7.82 -3.43 -4.04
N CYS A 196 -9.04 -3.50 -3.54
CA CYS A 196 -9.85 -2.32 -3.36
C CYS A 196 -9.14 -1.37 -2.39
N SER A 197 -8.78 -0.17 -2.84
CA SER A 197 -7.94 0.76 -2.07
C SER A 197 -8.55 1.15 -0.74
N SER A 198 -9.87 1.26 -0.65
CA SER A 198 -10.59 1.66 0.58
C SER A 198 -11.16 0.48 1.38
N GLY A 199 -10.80 -0.74 1.04
CA GLY A 199 -11.25 -1.95 1.73
C GLY A 199 -10.56 -3.19 1.18
N PRO A 200 -9.24 -3.27 1.36
CA PRO A 200 -8.44 -4.39 0.89
C PRO A 200 -8.81 -5.65 1.66
N THR A 201 -9.21 -6.69 0.93
CA THR A 201 -9.62 -7.98 1.51
C THR A 201 -8.91 -9.10 0.79
N ALA A 202 -8.30 -10.03 1.55
CA ALA A 202 -7.66 -11.21 0.97
C ALA A 202 -8.60 -11.97 0.00
N PRO A 203 -8.09 -12.53 -1.09
CA PRO A 203 -6.67 -12.72 -1.45
C PRO A 203 -6.08 -11.62 -2.37
N CYS A 204 -6.56 -10.38 -2.30
CA CYS A 204 -6.05 -9.31 -3.15
C CYS A 204 -4.58 -8.94 -2.83
N ILE A 205 -3.90 -8.34 -3.80
CA ILE A 205 -2.52 -7.87 -3.68
C ILE A 205 -2.52 -6.33 -3.59
N PRO A 206 -1.89 -5.71 -2.56
CA PRO A 206 -1.93 -4.27 -2.34
C PRO A 206 -0.96 -3.51 -3.27
N PHE A 207 -1.17 -3.59 -4.60
CA PHE A 207 -0.34 -2.87 -5.58
C PHE A 207 -0.47 -1.35 -5.46
N THR A 208 -1.59 -0.84 -4.94
CA THR A 208 -1.80 0.59 -4.69
C THR A 208 -1.16 1.08 -3.38
N PHE A 209 -0.39 0.23 -2.71
CA PHE A 209 0.47 0.57 -1.58
C PHE A 209 1.94 0.28 -1.96
N PRO A 210 2.59 1.14 -2.76
CA PRO A 210 3.93 0.89 -3.27
C PRO A 210 5.04 1.11 -2.24
N ASP A 211 4.72 1.69 -1.09
CA ASP A 211 5.68 2.17 -0.10
C ASP A 211 6.62 1.09 0.42
N ASN A 212 6.11 -0.13 0.59
CA ASN A 212 6.83 -1.25 1.15
C ASN A 212 6.19 -2.59 0.72
N GLY A 213 6.87 -3.74 0.90
CA GLY A 213 6.32 -5.08 0.67
C GLY A 213 6.47 -5.60 -0.75
N CYS A 214 7.38 -5.05 -1.57
CA CYS A 214 7.59 -5.52 -2.94
C CYS A 214 7.98 -6.99 -3.00
N TRP A 215 8.76 -7.51 -2.03
CA TRP A 215 9.17 -8.91 -1.97
C TRP A 215 7.98 -9.87 -1.79
N ALA A 216 7.06 -9.53 -0.91
CA ALA A 216 5.84 -10.33 -0.70
C ALA A 216 4.94 -10.28 -1.94
N ARG A 217 4.77 -9.10 -2.56
CA ARG A 217 4.03 -8.95 -3.83
C ARG A 217 4.69 -9.79 -4.93
N ALA A 218 6.01 -9.70 -5.09
CA ALA A 218 6.75 -10.46 -6.10
C ALA A 218 6.65 -11.97 -5.87
N HIS A 219 6.69 -12.42 -4.60
CA HIS A 219 6.58 -13.83 -4.27
C HIS A 219 5.18 -14.38 -4.51
N GLU A 220 4.13 -13.64 -4.20
CA GLU A 220 2.76 -14.00 -4.52
C GLU A 220 2.50 -13.99 -6.04
N MET A 221 3.00 -12.99 -6.77
CA MET A 221 2.89 -12.95 -8.23
C MET A 221 3.53 -14.17 -8.89
N ARG A 222 4.72 -14.57 -8.43
CA ARG A 222 5.38 -15.79 -8.87
C ARG A 222 4.50 -17.01 -8.67
N ARG A 223 3.89 -17.17 -7.48
CA ARG A 223 2.98 -18.27 -7.15
C ARG A 223 1.79 -18.33 -8.10
N LEU A 224 1.16 -17.19 -8.34
CA LEU A 224 -0.01 -17.11 -9.21
C LEU A 224 0.33 -17.41 -10.68
N MET A 225 1.49 -16.96 -11.18
CA MET A 225 1.97 -17.29 -12.53
C MET A 225 2.27 -18.79 -12.66
N ALA A 226 2.92 -19.40 -11.65
CA ALA A 226 3.22 -20.83 -11.64
C ALA A 226 1.93 -21.68 -11.67
N LEU A 227 0.85 -21.27 -11.01
CA LEU A 227 -0.46 -21.91 -11.09
C LEU A 227 -1.07 -21.85 -12.50
N GLN A 228 -0.62 -20.95 -13.36
CA GLN A 228 -0.98 -20.86 -14.78
C GLN A 228 0.03 -21.60 -15.69
N GLY A 229 1.00 -22.33 -15.11
CA GLY A 229 2.05 -23.00 -15.85
C GLY A 229 3.15 -22.08 -16.39
N VAL A 230 3.21 -20.83 -15.94
CA VAL A 230 4.22 -19.86 -16.33
C VAL A 230 5.25 -19.70 -15.21
N LEU A 231 6.48 -20.12 -15.46
CA LEU A 231 7.59 -19.95 -14.53
C LEU A 231 8.19 -18.54 -14.73
N SER A 232 8.63 -17.95 -13.63
CA SER A 232 9.28 -16.61 -13.63
C SER A 232 10.59 -16.68 -12.87
N ASP A 233 11.46 -15.70 -13.07
CA ASP A 233 12.57 -15.36 -12.19
C ASP A 233 12.24 -14.04 -11.45
N LYS A 234 13.21 -13.46 -10.75
CA LYS A 234 13.09 -12.13 -10.13
C LYS A 234 14.28 -11.26 -10.51
N VAL A 235 14.07 -9.96 -10.50
CA VAL A 235 15.16 -8.96 -10.56
C VAL A 235 15.04 -8.04 -9.34
N TRP A 236 16.17 -7.88 -8.67
CA TRP A 236 16.37 -6.93 -7.58
C TRP A 236 17.12 -5.72 -8.11
N ILE A 237 16.77 -4.54 -7.66
CA ILE A 237 17.47 -3.30 -7.92
C ILE A 237 17.82 -2.64 -6.59
N TYR A 238 19.09 -2.28 -6.39
CA TYR A 238 19.61 -1.65 -5.18
C TYR A 238 20.20 -0.30 -5.51
N GLY A 239 19.83 0.73 -4.77
CA GLY A 239 20.30 2.08 -5.00
C GLY A 239 19.53 3.12 -4.18
N ASN A 240 19.75 4.38 -4.49
CA ASN A 240 18.96 5.48 -3.93
C ASN A 240 17.73 5.72 -4.82
N LEU A 241 16.79 4.81 -4.76
CA LEU A 241 15.64 4.77 -5.66
C LEU A 241 14.62 5.86 -5.32
N ARG A 242 14.13 6.55 -6.37
CA ARG A 242 13.12 7.61 -6.24
C ARG A 242 12.15 7.55 -7.41
N VAL A 243 10.93 7.12 -7.14
CA VAL A 243 9.94 6.79 -8.18
C VAL A 243 8.70 7.66 -8.02
N SER A 244 8.23 8.22 -9.14
CA SER A 244 6.92 8.89 -9.16
C SER A 244 5.79 7.87 -9.11
N SER A 245 4.84 8.07 -8.21
CA SER A 245 3.68 7.18 -8.06
C SER A 245 2.41 7.96 -7.76
N ALA A 246 1.34 7.63 -8.49
CA ALA A 246 0.00 8.13 -8.17
C ALA A 246 -0.58 7.50 -6.88
N ASN A 247 0.06 6.49 -6.33
CA ASN A 247 -0.41 5.75 -5.17
C ASN A 247 0.25 6.19 -3.85
N LYS A 248 1.01 7.29 -3.85
CA LYS A 248 1.60 7.92 -2.67
C LYS A 248 1.07 9.36 -2.52
N PRO A 249 0.68 9.84 -1.32
CA PRO A 249 0.08 11.18 -1.16
C PRO A 249 0.95 12.34 -1.64
N ASN A 250 2.28 12.22 -1.49
CA ASN A 250 3.27 13.20 -1.96
C ASN A 250 3.82 12.91 -3.36
N CYS A 251 3.24 11.95 -4.09
CA CYS A 251 3.59 11.54 -5.45
C CYS A 251 4.95 10.87 -5.64
N ILE A 252 5.70 10.64 -4.58
CA ILE A 252 7.06 10.11 -4.63
C ILE A 252 7.20 8.95 -3.64
N VAL A 253 7.79 7.86 -4.10
CA VAL A 253 8.24 6.76 -3.25
C VAL A 253 9.75 6.70 -3.27
N GLU A 254 10.37 6.49 -2.12
CA GLU A 254 11.82 6.39 -1.96
C GLU A 254 12.17 5.06 -1.31
N TRP A 255 13.07 4.31 -1.94
CA TRP A 255 13.50 2.98 -1.51
C TRP A 255 15.02 2.83 -1.51
N GLY A 256 15.52 1.93 -0.68
CA GLY A 256 16.90 1.45 -0.76
C GLY A 256 17.07 0.34 -1.80
N TRP A 257 15.98 -0.36 -2.12
CA TRP A 257 15.93 -1.44 -3.09
C TRP A 257 14.50 -1.70 -3.55
N HIS A 258 14.33 -2.46 -4.65
CA HIS A 258 13.02 -2.90 -5.14
C HIS A 258 13.15 -4.25 -5.84
N VAL A 259 12.06 -5.02 -5.93
CA VAL A 259 12.04 -6.32 -6.60
C VAL A 259 10.74 -6.57 -7.34
N ALA A 260 10.85 -7.20 -8.51
CA ALA A 260 9.68 -7.68 -9.26
C ALA A 260 10.00 -8.99 -10.00
N PRO A 261 8.97 -9.80 -10.33
CA PRO A 261 9.13 -10.97 -11.18
C PRO A 261 9.53 -10.59 -12.60
N THR A 262 10.28 -11.49 -13.24
CA THR A 262 10.70 -11.36 -14.63
C THR A 262 10.29 -12.56 -15.46
N LEU A 263 10.02 -12.29 -16.75
CA LEU A 263 9.78 -13.31 -17.76
C LEU A 263 10.74 -13.08 -18.95
N PRO A 264 11.38 -14.12 -19.49
CA PRO A 264 12.02 -14.05 -20.78
C PRO A 264 10.94 -14.03 -21.87
N VAL A 265 10.86 -12.94 -22.64
CA VAL A 265 9.82 -12.72 -23.64
C VAL A 265 10.41 -12.74 -25.05
N ILE A 266 9.79 -13.50 -25.95
CA ILE A 266 10.18 -13.56 -27.38
C ILE A 266 9.67 -12.29 -28.06
N VAL A 267 10.59 -11.48 -28.58
CA VAL A 267 10.32 -10.25 -29.34
C VAL A 267 11.00 -10.36 -30.70
N GLY A 268 10.24 -10.64 -31.74
CA GLY A 268 10.77 -10.96 -33.06
C GLY A 268 11.62 -12.24 -33.02
N SER A 269 12.93 -12.14 -33.33
CA SER A 269 13.88 -13.24 -33.33
C SER A 269 14.75 -13.29 -32.03
N THR A 270 14.50 -12.41 -31.07
CA THR A 270 15.31 -12.31 -29.84
C THR A 270 14.48 -12.56 -28.61
N THR A 271 15.13 -12.96 -27.50
CA THR A 271 14.50 -13.04 -26.18
C THR A 271 14.97 -11.84 -25.35
N GLN A 272 14.03 -11.15 -24.72
CA GLN A 272 14.27 -10.01 -23.84
C GLN A 272 13.67 -10.27 -22.48
N THR A 273 14.31 -9.81 -21.40
CA THR A 273 13.77 -9.88 -20.05
C THR A 273 12.74 -8.76 -19.84
N TYR A 274 11.50 -9.15 -19.57
CA TYR A 274 10.42 -8.25 -19.19
C TYR A 274 10.12 -8.36 -17.70
N VAL A 275 9.74 -7.25 -17.10
CA VAL A 275 9.35 -7.15 -15.70
C VAL A 275 7.85 -7.05 -15.57
N ILE A 276 7.30 -7.75 -14.58
CA ILE A 276 5.87 -7.73 -14.23
C ILE A 276 5.72 -6.98 -12.92
N ASP A 277 5.32 -5.71 -12.98
CA ASP A 277 5.19 -4.85 -11.79
C ASP A 277 3.93 -3.96 -11.87
N PRO A 278 2.76 -4.47 -11.44
CA PRO A 278 1.52 -3.69 -11.41
C PRO A 278 1.53 -2.51 -10.42
N SER A 279 2.51 -2.43 -9.50
CA SER A 279 2.65 -1.26 -8.61
C SER A 279 3.13 -0.01 -9.34
N LEU A 280 3.85 -0.17 -10.45
CA LEU A 280 4.47 0.91 -11.22
C LEU A 280 3.97 1.03 -12.66
N PHE A 281 3.46 -0.05 -13.25
CA PHE A 281 3.14 -0.10 -14.67
C PHE A 281 1.71 -0.62 -14.91
N THR A 282 1.24 -0.42 -16.13
CA THR A 282 -0.06 -0.92 -16.62
C THR A 282 0.08 -2.07 -17.64
N ALA A 283 1.31 -2.46 -17.95
CA ALA A 283 1.67 -3.56 -18.85
C ALA A 283 3.06 -4.10 -18.49
N PRO A 284 3.44 -5.32 -18.95
CA PRO A 284 4.82 -5.79 -18.83
C PRO A 284 5.76 -4.84 -19.58
N VAL A 285 6.93 -4.58 -19.01
CA VAL A 285 7.91 -3.68 -19.62
C VAL A 285 9.30 -4.33 -19.70
N PRO A 286 10.14 -3.98 -20.68
CA PRO A 286 11.52 -4.40 -20.71
C PRO A 286 12.26 -4.01 -19.42
N ARG A 287 13.17 -4.86 -18.93
CA ARG A 287 13.95 -4.62 -17.71
C ARG A 287 14.63 -3.24 -17.68
N ALA A 288 15.14 -2.78 -18.82
CA ALA A 288 15.76 -1.46 -18.92
C ALA A 288 14.76 -0.31 -18.67
N THR A 289 13.51 -0.44 -19.14
CA THR A 289 12.43 0.52 -18.87
C THR A 289 12.09 0.54 -17.40
N TRP A 290 11.95 -0.64 -16.77
CA TRP A 290 11.67 -0.75 -15.34
C TRP A 290 12.79 -0.15 -14.49
N ALA A 291 14.06 -0.41 -14.82
CA ALA A 291 15.20 0.19 -14.14
C ALA A 291 15.25 1.71 -14.34
N GLY A 292 14.92 2.19 -15.53
CA GLY A 292 14.97 3.62 -15.86
C GLY A 292 14.02 4.50 -15.06
N VAL A 293 12.86 3.97 -14.61
CA VAL A 293 11.92 4.75 -13.78
C VAL A 293 12.32 4.80 -12.30
N GLN A 294 13.32 4.02 -11.88
CA GLN A 294 13.75 3.96 -10.47
C GLN A 294 14.57 5.19 -10.02
N GLY A 295 14.98 6.06 -10.94
CA GLY A 295 15.56 7.35 -10.63
C GLY A 295 17.04 7.35 -10.24
N ASP A 296 17.69 6.19 -10.12
CA ASP A 296 19.12 6.05 -9.82
C ASP A 296 19.85 5.34 -10.97
N PRO A 297 20.61 6.08 -11.80
CA PRO A 297 21.35 5.48 -12.92
C PRO A 297 22.55 4.60 -12.47
N SER A 298 22.94 4.67 -11.19
CA SER A 298 24.01 3.85 -10.61
C SER A 298 23.49 2.59 -9.91
N ALA A 299 22.16 2.40 -9.85
CA ALA A 299 21.54 1.28 -9.18
C ALA A 299 22.00 -0.07 -9.76
N GLN A 300 22.23 -1.03 -8.88
CA GLN A 300 22.67 -2.38 -9.24
C GLN A 300 21.47 -3.30 -9.47
N LEU A 301 21.50 -4.00 -10.61
CA LEU A 301 20.50 -5.01 -10.96
C LEU A 301 21.07 -6.41 -10.71
N ILE A 302 20.36 -7.19 -9.89
CA ILE A 302 20.75 -8.56 -9.52
C ILE A 302 19.59 -9.51 -9.83
N PRO A 303 19.74 -10.42 -10.81
CA PRO A 303 18.77 -11.46 -11.08
C PRO A 303 18.86 -12.58 -10.02
N THR A 304 17.72 -13.20 -9.69
CA THR A 304 17.66 -14.40 -8.85
C THR A 304 16.60 -15.38 -9.36
N GLY A 305 16.66 -16.61 -8.88
CA GLY A 305 15.55 -17.54 -9.01
C GLY A 305 14.30 -17.01 -8.31
N SER A 306 13.14 -17.49 -8.73
CA SER A 306 11.85 -17.02 -8.24
C SER A 306 11.56 -17.43 -6.79
N ASP A 307 12.23 -18.44 -6.27
CA ASP A 307 12.07 -19.01 -4.93
C ASP A 307 12.70 -18.16 -3.82
N VAL A 308 13.66 -17.27 -4.17
CA VAL A 308 14.21 -16.27 -3.24
C VAL A 308 13.10 -15.34 -2.78
N PHE A 309 12.76 -15.40 -1.47
CA PHE A 309 11.74 -14.55 -0.87
C PHE A 309 12.27 -13.15 -0.63
N TYR A 310 13.39 -13.05 0.07
CA TYR A 310 14.10 -11.80 0.33
C TYR A 310 15.59 -11.98 0.04
N ARG A 311 16.24 -10.90 -0.42
CA ARG A 311 17.68 -10.80 -0.62
C ARG A 311 18.17 -9.44 -0.15
N ASP A 312 19.20 -9.42 0.70
CA ASP A 312 19.86 -8.18 1.09
C ASP A 312 20.94 -7.74 0.06
N TYR A 313 21.44 -6.53 0.23
CA TYR A 313 22.50 -6.00 -0.64
C TYR A 313 23.79 -6.83 -0.55
N GLY A 314 24.11 -7.36 0.63
CA GLY A 314 25.29 -8.19 0.89
C GLY A 314 25.21 -9.60 0.29
N GLY A 315 24.06 -10.00 -0.28
CA GLY A 315 23.86 -11.30 -0.91
C GLY A 315 23.23 -12.36 0.01
N GLY A 316 22.94 -12.03 1.26
CA GLY A 316 22.15 -12.89 2.14
C GLY A 316 20.70 -12.99 1.65
N PHE A 317 20.09 -14.16 1.80
CA PHE A 317 18.72 -14.37 1.32
C PHE A 317 17.91 -15.28 2.23
N THR A 318 16.58 -15.25 2.04
CA THR A 318 15.63 -16.14 2.70
C THR A 318 14.68 -16.76 1.68
N TYR A 319 14.09 -17.91 2.05
CA TYR A 319 13.05 -18.57 1.29
C TYR A 319 11.74 -18.58 2.09
N ASP A 320 10.62 -18.64 1.39
CA ASP A 320 9.29 -18.86 1.98
C ASP A 320 8.50 -19.88 1.16
N PRO A 321 8.87 -21.16 1.22
CA PRO A 321 8.23 -22.22 0.42
C PRO A 321 6.78 -22.50 0.81
N THR A 322 6.38 -22.10 2.01
CA THR A 322 5.01 -22.28 2.53
C THR A 322 4.12 -21.06 2.30
N TYR A 323 4.68 -19.95 1.85
CA TYR A 323 4.00 -18.67 1.71
C TYR A 323 3.44 -18.10 3.03
N SER A 324 3.91 -18.56 4.18
CA SER A 324 3.46 -18.07 5.48
C SER A 324 3.87 -16.62 5.71
N GLU A 325 5.15 -16.29 5.45
CA GLU A 325 5.64 -14.90 5.54
C GLU A 325 5.03 -14.02 4.46
N THR A 326 4.93 -14.51 3.22
CA THR A 326 4.23 -13.82 2.12
C THR A 326 2.82 -13.40 2.52
N ASN A 327 2.04 -14.33 3.09
CA ASN A 327 0.66 -14.06 3.48
C ASN A 327 0.58 -13.04 4.62
N LYS A 328 1.49 -13.12 5.61
CA LYS A 328 1.58 -12.19 6.74
C LYS A 328 1.96 -10.79 6.27
N ASP A 329 2.98 -10.67 5.41
CA ASP A 329 3.42 -9.39 4.88
C ASP A 329 2.33 -8.74 4.01
N LEU A 330 1.68 -9.51 3.13
CA LEU A 330 0.54 -9.00 2.34
C LEU A 330 -0.61 -8.55 3.24
N ALA A 331 -0.87 -9.23 4.35
CA ALA A 331 -1.88 -8.80 5.32
C ALA A 331 -1.48 -7.49 6.02
N THR A 332 -0.20 -7.35 6.39
CA THR A 332 0.38 -6.11 6.93
C THR A 332 0.12 -4.93 6.01
N TYR A 333 0.45 -5.06 4.72
CA TYR A 333 0.27 -3.96 3.77
C TYR A 333 -1.18 -3.75 3.33
N ARG A 334 -2.05 -4.76 3.43
CA ARG A 334 -3.51 -4.56 3.33
C ARG A 334 -4.03 -3.72 4.49
N ALA A 335 -3.63 -4.02 5.72
CA ALA A 335 -4.02 -3.24 6.89
C ALA A 335 -3.53 -1.79 6.80
N GLN A 336 -2.28 -1.56 6.38
CA GLN A 336 -1.74 -0.21 6.16
C GLN A 336 -2.47 0.54 5.06
N LEU A 337 -2.80 -0.11 3.93
CA LEU A 337 -3.61 0.49 2.85
C LEU A 337 -5.01 0.88 3.36
N GLN A 338 -5.63 0.03 4.20
CA GLN A 338 -6.93 0.31 4.82
C GLN A 338 -6.88 1.56 5.69
N LEU A 339 -5.87 1.66 6.57
CA LEU A 339 -5.70 2.79 7.47
C LEU A 339 -5.40 4.09 6.71
N ARG A 340 -4.49 4.05 5.71
CA ARG A 340 -4.19 5.18 4.84
C ARG A 340 -5.45 5.67 4.11
N SER A 341 -6.25 4.76 3.60
CA SER A 341 -7.47 5.12 2.86
C SER A 341 -8.52 5.81 3.71
N ALA A 342 -8.49 5.62 5.03
CA ALA A 342 -9.36 6.28 5.99
C ALA A 342 -8.76 7.56 6.58
N SER A 343 -7.48 7.85 6.31
CA SER A 343 -6.83 9.08 6.74
C SER A 343 -7.31 10.29 5.94
N SER A 344 -6.86 11.48 6.31
CA SER A 344 -7.14 12.72 5.58
C SER A 344 -6.65 12.68 4.13
N SER A 345 -5.64 11.86 3.82
CA SER A 345 -5.16 11.65 2.45
C SER A 345 -6.17 10.87 1.59
N GLY A 346 -7.02 10.03 2.20
CA GLY A 346 -7.99 9.18 1.52
C GLY A 346 -7.36 8.07 0.68
N PRO A 347 -8.17 7.30 -0.07
CA PRO A 347 -7.69 6.15 -0.83
C PRO A 347 -6.87 6.57 -2.07
N PRO A 348 -5.79 5.81 -2.41
CA PRO A 348 -5.12 5.96 -3.70
C PRO A 348 -6.03 5.48 -4.88
N PRO A 349 -5.75 5.92 -6.13
CA PRO A 349 -4.68 6.83 -6.54
C PRO A 349 -5.00 8.30 -6.20
N TYR A 350 -3.95 9.12 -6.03
CA TYR A 350 -4.07 10.51 -5.64
C TYR A 350 -4.13 11.44 -6.85
N PRO A 351 -5.19 12.27 -6.98
CA PRO A 351 -5.40 13.12 -8.16
C PRO A 351 -4.27 14.11 -8.44
N GLN A 352 -3.64 14.64 -7.39
CA GLN A 352 -2.53 15.58 -7.52
C GLN A 352 -1.28 14.95 -8.15
N CYS A 353 -1.19 13.62 -8.14
CA CYS A 353 -0.07 12.85 -8.67
C CYS A 353 -0.33 12.29 -10.08
N GLN A 354 -1.52 12.52 -10.62
CA GLN A 354 -1.89 12.05 -11.94
C GLN A 354 -1.81 13.17 -12.97
N VAL A 355 -1.37 12.83 -14.18
CA VAL A 355 -1.60 13.69 -15.33
C VAL A 355 -3.11 13.67 -15.59
N ARG A 356 -3.76 14.85 -15.56
CA ARG A 356 -5.19 14.93 -15.84
C ARG A 356 -5.48 14.41 -17.26
N PRO A 357 -6.34 13.39 -17.40
CA PRO A 357 -6.81 13.01 -18.73
C PRO A 357 -7.51 14.19 -19.41
N PRO A 358 -7.40 14.33 -20.73
CA PRO A 358 -8.20 15.30 -21.47
C PRO A 358 -9.69 15.16 -21.14
N GLY A 359 -10.39 16.30 -21.00
CA GLY A 359 -11.81 16.30 -20.64
C GLY A 359 -12.11 16.19 -19.13
N THR A 360 -11.11 16.04 -18.25
CA THR A 360 -11.34 16.07 -16.79
C THR A 360 -11.61 17.49 -16.30
N GLN A 361 -12.83 17.72 -15.79
CA GLN A 361 -13.27 19.00 -15.24
C GLN A 361 -12.94 19.16 -13.76
N TRP A 362 -13.21 18.13 -12.95
CA TRP A 362 -12.95 18.14 -11.49
C TRP A 362 -12.70 16.75 -10.93
N PHE A 363 -12.17 16.71 -9.70
CA PHE A 363 -12.10 15.53 -8.86
C PHE A 363 -13.02 15.68 -7.65
N GLY A 364 -13.54 14.57 -7.14
CA GLY A 364 -14.37 14.51 -5.96
C GLY A 364 -14.08 13.31 -5.09
N THR A 365 -14.50 13.41 -3.83
CA THR A 365 -14.48 12.31 -2.87
C THR A 365 -15.84 12.24 -2.20
N LEU A 366 -16.38 11.03 -2.06
CA LEU A 366 -17.65 10.75 -1.37
C LEU A 366 -17.41 9.74 -0.27
N ALA A 367 -17.94 10.03 0.92
CA ALA A 367 -18.03 9.06 2.01
C ALA A 367 -18.99 7.89 1.65
N PRO A 368 -19.01 6.81 2.45
CA PRO A 368 -19.95 5.71 2.25
C PRO A 368 -21.39 6.19 2.08
N SER A 369 -22.06 5.71 1.04
CA SER A 369 -23.46 6.03 0.72
C SER A 369 -23.79 7.52 0.56
N GLU A 370 -22.78 8.40 0.54
CA GLU A 370 -22.97 9.84 0.38
C GLU A 370 -23.47 10.19 -1.01
N THR A 371 -24.37 11.17 -1.06
CA THR A 371 -24.80 11.84 -2.30
C THR A 371 -24.44 13.30 -2.22
N ARG A 372 -23.74 13.81 -3.23
CA ARG A 372 -23.37 15.22 -3.33
C ARG A 372 -23.61 15.73 -4.75
N ARG A 373 -23.86 17.03 -4.86
CA ARG A 373 -24.09 17.71 -6.13
C ARG A 373 -23.00 18.72 -6.44
N TRP A 374 -22.53 18.67 -7.66
CA TRP A 374 -21.60 19.64 -8.27
C TRP A 374 -22.31 20.41 -9.36
N PHE A 375 -21.75 21.54 -9.76
CA PHE A 375 -22.21 22.27 -10.94
C PHE A 375 -21.03 22.76 -11.76
N THR A 376 -21.28 22.99 -13.02
CA THR A 376 -20.34 23.55 -13.98
C THR A 376 -21.13 24.46 -14.92
N PHE A 377 -20.58 25.62 -15.24
CA PHE A 377 -21.31 26.71 -15.90
C PHE A 377 -20.55 27.29 -17.09
N GLY A 378 -21.20 28.21 -17.82
CA GLY A 378 -20.60 28.89 -18.96
C GLY A 378 -20.52 28.03 -20.23
N TRP A 379 -21.26 26.95 -20.31
CA TRP A 379 -21.31 26.07 -21.49
C TRP A 379 -22.18 26.71 -22.57
N PRO A 380 -21.69 26.79 -23.84
CA PRO A 380 -22.51 27.30 -24.92
C PRO A 380 -23.77 26.45 -25.09
N ALA A 381 -24.93 27.11 -25.15
CA ALA A 381 -26.23 26.43 -25.20
C ALA A 381 -26.45 25.61 -26.52
N LYS A 382 -25.65 25.85 -27.53
CA LYS A 382 -25.64 25.09 -28.79
C LYS A 382 -24.77 23.84 -28.74
N SER A 383 -23.89 23.70 -27.71
CA SER A 383 -22.97 22.58 -27.62
C SER A 383 -23.64 21.38 -26.98
N HIS A 384 -23.32 20.20 -27.50
CA HIS A 384 -23.76 18.91 -26.95
C HIS A 384 -22.66 18.36 -26.04
N ILE A 385 -22.83 18.51 -24.71
CA ILE A 385 -21.88 18.08 -23.71
C ILE A 385 -22.37 16.78 -23.08
N VAL A 386 -21.51 15.76 -23.08
CA VAL A 386 -21.74 14.48 -22.37
C VAL A 386 -20.88 14.44 -21.14
N TRP A 387 -21.50 14.12 -20.00
CA TRP A 387 -20.83 13.99 -18.72
C TRP A 387 -20.69 12.52 -18.32
N THR A 388 -19.49 12.13 -17.86
CA THR A 388 -19.20 10.84 -17.28
C THR A 388 -18.54 11.05 -15.92
N VAL A 389 -18.98 10.28 -14.92
CA VAL A 389 -18.32 10.26 -13.61
C VAL A 389 -17.59 8.93 -13.47
N MET A 390 -16.26 9.00 -13.39
CA MET A 390 -15.38 7.84 -13.41
C MET A 390 -14.78 7.62 -12.03
N PRO A 391 -15.01 6.47 -11.37
CA PRO A 391 -14.29 6.12 -10.14
C PRO A 391 -12.79 6.04 -10.43
N THR A 392 -11.97 6.68 -9.59
CA THR A 392 -10.50 6.56 -9.66
C THR A 392 -9.98 5.55 -8.65
N SER A 393 -10.69 5.34 -7.53
CA SER A 393 -10.38 4.27 -6.58
C SER A 393 -10.66 2.91 -7.22
N ILE A 394 -9.66 2.03 -7.19
CA ILE A 394 -9.79 0.65 -7.70
C ILE A 394 -10.62 -0.15 -6.70
N CYS A 395 -11.78 -0.66 -7.13
CA CYS A 395 -12.64 -1.50 -6.30
C CYS A 395 -13.52 -2.39 -7.21
N PRO A 396 -13.01 -3.54 -7.66
CA PRO A 396 -13.74 -4.42 -8.57
C PRO A 396 -14.93 -5.09 -7.88
N GLY A 397 -15.90 -5.56 -8.68
CA GLY A 397 -16.98 -6.45 -8.25
C GLY A 397 -18.40 -5.91 -8.41
N ALA A 398 -18.62 -4.59 -8.31
CA ALA A 398 -19.95 -4.00 -8.46
C ALA A 398 -19.89 -2.54 -8.92
N PRO A 399 -21.00 -1.95 -9.41
CA PRO A 399 -21.09 -0.52 -9.68
C PRO A 399 -20.78 0.28 -8.41
N GLN A 400 -19.87 1.24 -8.53
CA GLN A 400 -19.39 2.03 -7.40
C GLN A 400 -20.11 3.38 -7.28
N LEU A 401 -20.47 3.97 -8.42
CA LEU A 401 -21.09 5.29 -8.49
C LEU A 401 -22.35 5.24 -9.34
N ARG A 402 -23.28 6.09 -8.96
CA ARG A 402 -24.42 6.48 -9.79
C ARG A 402 -24.41 7.99 -9.91
N TRP A 403 -24.63 8.52 -11.10
CA TRP A 403 -24.79 9.95 -11.30
C TRP A 403 -25.98 10.28 -12.16
N THR A 404 -26.47 11.50 -12.01
CA THR A 404 -27.52 12.11 -12.84
C THR A 404 -27.09 13.51 -13.22
N THR A 405 -27.48 13.94 -14.42
CA THR A 405 -27.23 15.28 -14.93
C THR A 405 -28.54 16.01 -15.11
N ALA A 406 -28.61 17.25 -14.59
CA ALA A 406 -29.68 18.18 -14.86
C ALA A 406 -29.11 19.46 -15.49
N MET A 407 -29.93 20.17 -16.24
CA MET A 407 -29.51 21.34 -17.02
C MET A 407 -30.34 22.55 -16.63
N GLU A 408 -29.68 23.67 -16.45
CA GLU A 408 -30.31 24.98 -16.27
C GLU A 408 -29.93 25.89 -17.45
N ARG A 409 -30.90 26.57 -18.00
CA ARG A 409 -30.66 27.61 -18.99
C ARG A 409 -30.27 28.90 -18.24
N ALA A 410 -28.97 29.15 -18.15
CA ALA A 410 -28.43 30.27 -17.36
C ALA A 410 -28.73 31.63 -17.98
N ASP A 411 -28.66 31.72 -19.33
CA ASP A 411 -29.00 32.90 -20.10
C ASP A 411 -29.39 32.52 -21.57
N SER A 412 -29.46 33.48 -22.46
CA SER A 412 -29.81 33.22 -23.86
C SER A 412 -28.78 32.40 -24.62
N THR A 413 -27.54 32.33 -24.13
CA THR A 413 -26.40 31.74 -24.84
C THR A 413 -25.70 30.62 -24.05
N HIS A 414 -25.94 30.50 -22.73
CA HIS A 414 -25.25 29.56 -21.88
C HIS A 414 -26.18 28.67 -21.06
N VAL A 415 -25.63 27.53 -20.69
CA VAL A 415 -26.25 26.56 -19.77
C VAL A 415 -25.31 26.22 -18.61
N THR A 416 -25.91 25.83 -17.48
CA THR A 416 -25.25 25.24 -16.32
C THR A 416 -25.65 23.78 -16.23
N TYR A 417 -24.68 22.90 -16.01
CA TYR A 417 -24.93 21.49 -15.71
C TYR A 417 -24.83 21.27 -14.20
N TRP A 418 -25.82 20.58 -13.66
CA TRP A 418 -25.88 20.13 -12.28
C TRP A 418 -25.67 18.61 -12.27
N ILE A 419 -24.60 18.14 -11.65
CA ILE A 419 -24.23 16.74 -11.63
C ILE A 419 -24.35 16.22 -10.20
N THR A 420 -25.31 15.33 -9.97
CA THR A 420 -25.50 14.67 -8.67
C THR A 420 -24.82 13.32 -8.73
N VAL A 421 -23.92 13.04 -7.81
CA VAL A 421 -23.16 11.80 -7.72
C VAL A 421 -23.45 11.11 -6.39
N THR A 422 -23.74 9.81 -6.46
CA THR A 422 -24.01 8.97 -5.29
C THR A 422 -22.96 7.86 -5.24
N ASN A 423 -22.31 7.71 -4.09
CA ASN A 423 -21.48 6.56 -3.77
C ASN A 423 -22.41 5.38 -3.40
N LEU A 424 -22.34 4.28 -4.15
CA LEU A 424 -23.16 3.09 -3.95
C LEU A 424 -22.51 2.06 -3.00
N THR A 425 -21.33 2.37 -2.48
CA THR A 425 -20.54 1.44 -1.67
C THR A 425 -20.55 1.84 -0.18
N SER A 426 -20.15 0.92 0.66
CA SER A 426 -19.91 1.15 2.09
C SER A 426 -18.52 1.75 2.40
N ARG A 427 -17.81 2.29 1.39
CA ARG A 427 -16.44 2.77 1.49
C ARG A 427 -16.30 4.16 0.88
N THR A 428 -15.28 4.90 1.29
CA THR A 428 -14.93 6.18 0.65
C THR A 428 -14.45 5.94 -0.77
N ILE A 429 -14.97 6.71 -1.74
CA ILE A 429 -14.60 6.62 -3.15
C ILE A 429 -14.10 7.98 -3.64
N ARG A 430 -13.02 7.94 -4.43
CA ARG A 430 -12.57 9.06 -5.25
C ARG A 430 -13.06 8.86 -6.67
N PHE A 431 -13.33 9.97 -7.35
CA PHE A 431 -13.78 9.99 -8.73
C PHE A 431 -13.37 11.26 -9.44
N GLU A 432 -13.45 11.23 -10.75
CA GLU A 432 -13.31 12.39 -11.62
C GLU A 432 -14.57 12.61 -12.48
N GLY A 433 -14.93 13.87 -12.65
CA GLY A 433 -15.95 14.27 -13.60
C GLY A 433 -15.29 14.61 -14.93
N ARG A 434 -15.64 13.85 -15.97
CA ARG A 434 -15.16 14.01 -17.35
C ARG A 434 -16.26 14.54 -18.25
N PHE A 435 -15.86 15.26 -19.30
CA PHE A 435 -16.78 15.69 -20.35
C PHE A 435 -16.21 15.47 -21.73
N ASP A 436 -17.10 15.28 -22.67
CA ASP A 436 -16.82 15.31 -24.09
C ASP A 436 -17.78 16.29 -24.79
N VAL A 437 -17.27 17.04 -25.76
CA VAL A 437 -18.07 17.91 -26.63
C VAL A 437 -18.33 17.17 -27.92
N LEU A 438 -19.55 16.67 -28.10
CA LEU A 438 -19.91 15.89 -29.28
C LEU A 438 -20.15 16.77 -30.51
N ALA A 439 -20.67 17.99 -30.30
CA ALA A 439 -20.88 19.00 -31.37
C ALA A 439 -20.84 20.40 -30.72
N ALA A 440 -20.39 21.39 -31.47
CA ALA A 440 -20.33 22.81 -31.08
C ALA A 440 -21.20 23.70 -32.01
#